data_067f735a3f6db02678d5827d737d3abc
#
_entry.id   067f735a3f6db02678d5827d737d3abc
#
_cell.length_a   1.000
_cell.length_b   1.000
_cell.length_c   1.000
_cell.angle_alpha   90.00
_cell.angle_beta   90.00
_cell.angle_gamma   90.00
#
_symmetry.space_group_name_H-M   'P 1'
#
loop_
_entity.id
_entity.type
_entity.pdbx_description
1 polymer ?
#
loop_
_entity_poly.entity_id
_entity_poly.type
_entity_poly.pdbx_seq_one_letter_code
_entity_poly.pdbx_strand_id
1 'polypeptide(L)'
;PTRPAMIRLLLLFVPLAVMLGAFVWIASLDPLRSFNNGAPPVEALTVERTILDETGIQILVRAGGSEAMQIAQVAVDDAYWTFTQAPPGAVARGTAVWVRIPYPWVLGEAHRVALLSNTGTAFEHEIAVAVPTPKATAGQLRIQALVGAIVGLLPVALGLMF
;
A
#
# COMPACT_ATOMS: atom_id res chain seq x y z
N PRO A 1 -14.29 49.01 45.90
CA PRO A 1 -15.02 47.69 46.03
C PRO A 1 -14.72 46.70 44.91
N THR A 2 -13.63 46.83 44.17
CA THR A 2 -13.34 45.99 42.96
C THR A 2 -12.24 44.94 43.15
N ARG A 3 -11.54 44.95 44.28
CA ARG A 3 -10.41 44.04 44.55
C ARG A 3 -10.77 42.56 44.68
N PRO A 4 -11.92 42.12 45.28
CA PRO A 4 -12.21 40.71 45.43
C PRO A 4 -12.60 40.02 44.10
N ALA A 5 -13.20 40.73 43.16
CA ALA A 5 -13.56 40.19 41.86
C ALA A 5 -12.29 39.94 40.99
N MET A 6 -11.32 40.83 41.03
CA MET A 6 -10.08 40.72 40.30
C MET A 6 -9.21 39.55 40.81
N ILE A 7 -9.18 39.32 42.11
CA ILE A 7 -8.47 38.18 42.72
C ILE A 7 -9.12 36.85 42.34
N ARG A 8 -10.47 36.78 42.33
CA ARG A 8 -11.18 35.57 41.89
C ARG A 8 -10.95 35.25 40.40
N LEU A 9 -10.91 36.30 39.58
CA LEU A 9 -10.61 36.14 38.16
C LEU A 9 -9.18 35.63 37.96
N LEU A 10 -8.23 36.17 38.69
CA LEU A 10 -6.81 35.80 38.64
C LEU A 10 -6.61 34.34 39.12
N LEU A 11 -7.28 33.94 40.20
CA LEU A 11 -7.25 32.57 40.71
C LEU A 11 -7.85 31.55 39.72
N LEU A 12 -8.75 31.97 38.81
CA LEU A 12 -9.34 31.10 37.81
C LEU A 12 -8.45 31.03 36.55
N PHE A 13 -7.84 32.14 36.13
CA PHE A 13 -7.07 32.18 34.88
C PHE A 13 -5.63 31.72 35.06
N VAL A 14 -5.02 31.86 36.24
CA VAL A 14 -3.63 31.41 36.47
C VAL A 14 -3.46 29.90 36.27
N PRO A 15 -4.29 29.01 36.85
CA PRO A 15 -4.14 27.58 36.60
C PRO A 15 -4.39 27.20 35.15
N LEU A 16 -5.34 27.87 34.48
CA LEU A 16 -5.60 27.66 33.07
C LEU A 16 -4.41 28.07 32.20
N ALA A 17 -3.80 29.21 32.46
CA ALA A 17 -2.60 29.68 31.75
C ALA A 17 -1.40 28.75 31.98
N VAL A 18 -1.23 28.25 33.23
CA VAL A 18 -0.18 27.28 33.55
C VAL A 18 -0.39 25.96 32.80
N MET A 19 -1.64 25.45 32.75
CA MET A 19 -1.96 24.23 31.96
C MET A 19 -1.70 24.42 30.47
N LEU A 20 -2.13 25.55 29.89
CA LEU A 20 -1.87 25.87 28.50
C LEU A 20 -0.37 25.99 28.20
N GLY A 21 0.36 26.66 29.07
CA GLY A 21 1.82 26.78 28.96
C GLY A 21 2.51 25.42 29.05
N ALA A 22 2.12 24.57 29.98
CA ALA A 22 2.63 23.21 30.11
C ALA A 22 2.31 22.36 28.86
N PHE A 23 1.10 22.48 28.33
CA PHE A 23 0.70 21.77 27.12
C PHE A 23 1.53 22.19 25.89
N VAL A 24 1.70 23.51 25.70
CA VAL A 24 2.53 24.05 24.62
C VAL A 24 3.99 23.60 24.78
N TRP A 25 4.50 23.62 26.03
CA TRP A 25 5.86 23.18 26.31
C TRP A 25 6.05 21.69 26.01
N ILE A 26 5.14 20.81 26.44
CA ILE A 26 5.16 19.37 26.15
C ILE A 26 5.03 19.13 24.65
N ALA A 27 4.15 19.87 23.96
CA ALA A 27 4.00 19.75 22.50
C ALA A 27 5.27 20.19 21.75
N SER A 28 6.00 21.20 22.28
CA SER A 28 7.26 21.66 21.70
C SER A 28 8.43 20.68 21.86
N LEU A 29 8.36 19.79 22.84
CA LEU A 29 9.36 18.74 23.07
C LEU A 29 9.29 17.60 22.04
N ASP A 30 8.26 17.61 21.16
CA ASP A 30 8.01 16.56 20.15
C ASP A 30 8.19 15.14 20.75
N PRO A 31 7.35 14.74 21.75
CA PRO A 31 7.53 13.49 22.46
C PRO A 31 7.44 12.28 21.52
N LEU A 32 6.83 12.45 20.34
CA LEU A 32 6.73 11.41 19.32
C LEU A 32 8.07 11.14 18.62
N ARG A 33 9.01 12.09 18.63
CA ARG A 33 10.38 11.85 18.14
C ARG A 33 11.12 10.79 18.94
N SER A 34 10.82 10.69 20.24
CA SER A 34 11.44 9.66 21.10
C SER A 34 10.99 8.24 20.73
N PHE A 35 9.83 8.07 20.13
CA PHE A 35 9.34 6.78 19.62
C PHE A 35 9.90 6.45 18.23
N ASN A 36 10.44 7.45 17.53
CA ASN A 36 11.04 7.27 16.20
C ASN A 36 12.56 7.04 16.26
N ASN A 37 13.11 6.80 17.45
CA ASN A 37 14.53 6.59 17.66
C ASN A 37 14.99 5.24 17.08
N GLY A 38 15.29 5.24 15.78
CA GLY A 38 16.13 4.23 15.17
C GLY A 38 15.53 2.84 15.07
N ALA A 39 14.23 2.67 15.23
CA ALA A 39 13.61 1.42 14.77
C ALA A 39 13.83 1.33 13.24
N PRO A 40 14.40 0.24 12.74
CA PRO A 40 14.60 0.10 11.31
C PRO A 40 13.23 0.25 10.61
N PRO A 41 13.18 0.88 9.43
CA PRO A 41 11.93 1.04 8.71
C PRO A 41 11.32 -0.35 8.50
N VAL A 42 10.05 -0.49 8.85
CA VAL A 42 9.32 -1.73 8.61
C VAL A 42 8.98 -1.76 7.13
N GLU A 43 9.62 -2.66 6.40
CA GLU A 43 9.30 -2.94 5.02
C GLU A 43 8.24 -4.02 4.97
N ALA A 44 7.23 -3.81 4.16
CA ALA A 44 6.19 -4.80 3.88
C ALA A 44 5.81 -4.72 2.40
N LEU A 45 5.70 -5.87 1.77
CA LEU A 45 5.31 -6.02 0.38
C LEU A 45 4.25 -7.10 0.28
N THR A 46 3.11 -6.77 -0.32
CA THR A 46 2.01 -7.70 -0.51
C THR A 46 1.80 -7.94 -1.99
N VAL A 47 1.76 -9.18 -2.39
CA VAL A 47 1.41 -9.56 -3.76
C VAL A 47 -0.09 -9.51 -3.91
N GLU A 48 -0.59 -8.68 -4.83
CA GLU A 48 -2.02 -8.53 -5.11
C GLU A 48 -2.48 -9.37 -6.29
N ARG A 49 -1.58 -9.55 -7.27
CA ARG A 49 -1.90 -10.29 -8.49
C ARG A 49 -0.65 -10.87 -9.12
N THR A 50 -0.78 -12.07 -9.66
CA THR A 50 0.23 -12.70 -10.51
C THR A 50 -0.38 -12.99 -11.87
N ILE A 51 0.34 -12.67 -12.94
CA ILE A 51 -0.01 -12.95 -14.33
C ILE A 51 1.12 -13.75 -14.94
N LEU A 52 0.77 -14.87 -15.55
CA LEU A 52 1.69 -15.73 -16.30
C LEU A 52 1.29 -15.68 -17.78
N ASP A 53 2.20 -15.23 -18.61
CA ASP A 53 2.00 -15.16 -20.05
C ASP A 53 3.29 -15.53 -20.82
N GLU A 54 3.25 -15.43 -22.13
CA GLU A 54 4.38 -15.76 -23.01
C GLU A 54 5.60 -14.84 -22.77
N THR A 55 5.42 -13.68 -22.14
CA THR A 55 6.50 -12.72 -21.84
C THR A 55 7.18 -13.01 -20.52
N GLY A 56 6.61 -13.90 -19.69
CA GLY A 56 7.12 -14.32 -18.40
C GLY A 56 6.16 -14.16 -17.24
N ILE A 57 6.69 -13.83 -16.07
CA ILE A 57 5.94 -13.65 -14.82
C ILE A 57 5.76 -12.14 -14.58
N GLN A 58 4.53 -11.70 -14.37
CA GLN A 58 4.21 -10.34 -13.99
C GLN A 58 3.52 -10.35 -12.62
N ILE A 59 4.03 -9.56 -11.68
CA ILE A 59 3.52 -9.51 -10.32
C ILE A 59 3.14 -8.09 -9.99
N LEU A 60 1.89 -7.87 -9.54
CA LEU A 60 1.46 -6.61 -8.95
C LEU A 60 1.71 -6.68 -7.46
N VAL A 61 2.56 -5.80 -6.96
CA VAL A 61 2.92 -5.73 -5.56
C VAL A 61 2.58 -4.37 -4.97
N ARG A 62 2.13 -4.36 -3.72
CA ARG A 62 1.81 -3.14 -2.96
C ARG A 62 2.75 -2.99 -1.77
N ALA A 63 3.36 -1.81 -1.64
CA ALA A 63 4.15 -1.48 -0.46
C ALA A 63 3.23 -1.10 0.72
N GLY A 64 3.34 -1.85 1.82
CA GLY A 64 2.56 -1.64 3.06
C GLY A 64 3.38 -1.13 4.24
N GLY A 65 4.69 -0.96 4.07
CA GLY A 65 5.63 -0.59 5.12
C GLY A 65 5.47 0.82 5.68
N SER A 66 6.36 1.21 6.59
CA SER A 66 6.37 2.55 7.19
C SER A 66 6.90 3.63 6.25
N GLU A 67 7.81 3.27 5.35
CA GLU A 67 8.48 4.16 4.41
C GLU A 67 8.41 3.63 2.96
N ALA A 68 8.85 4.46 2.01
CA ALA A 68 9.03 4.04 0.64
C ALA A 68 10.17 3.01 0.55
N MET A 69 9.96 1.96 -0.24
CA MET A 69 10.97 0.91 -0.44
C MET A 69 11.38 0.81 -1.89
N GLN A 70 12.55 0.25 -2.15
CA GLN A 70 13.04 0.00 -3.49
C GLN A 70 13.27 -1.49 -3.69
N ILE A 71 12.73 -2.05 -4.77
CA ILE A 71 13.03 -3.42 -5.18
C ILE A 71 14.41 -3.37 -5.86
N ALA A 72 15.39 -4.03 -5.26
CA ALA A 72 16.76 -4.04 -5.75
C ALA A 72 17.05 -5.24 -6.66
N GLN A 73 16.48 -6.41 -6.30
CA GLN A 73 16.72 -7.66 -7.01
C GLN A 73 15.45 -8.52 -7.01
N VAL A 74 15.37 -9.39 -8.00
CA VAL A 74 14.33 -10.42 -8.10
C VAL A 74 15.01 -11.76 -8.35
N ALA A 75 14.60 -12.78 -7.62
CA ALA A 75 15.01 -14.15 -7.86
C ALA A 75 13.78 -15.00 -8.19
N VAL A 76 13.94 -15.96 -9.07
CA VAL A 76 12.96 -17.00 -9.39
C VAL A 76 13.67 -18.34 -9.24
N ASP A 77 13.11 -19.24 -8.42
CA ASP A 77 13.68 -20.55 -8.13
C ASP A 77 15.17 -20.45 -7.71
N ASP A 78 15.44 -19.52 -6.78
CA ASP A 78 16.77 -19.22 -6.22
C ASP A 78 17.80 -18.63 -7.21
N ALA A 79 17.41 -18.35 -8.45
CA ALA A 79 18.25 -17.69 -9.45
C ALA A 79 17.85 -16.23 -9.66
N TYR A 80 18.83 -15.32 -9.73
CA TYR A 80 18.57 -13.90 -9.98
C TYR A 80 18.21 -13.67 -11.45
N TRP A 81 17.16 -12.88 -11.65
CA TRP A 81 16.67 -12.51 -12.97
C TRP A 81 16.60 -10.99 -13.13
N THR A 82 16.79 -10.55 -14.36
CA THR A 82 16.50 -9.16 -14.72
C THR A 82 15.02 -8.91 -14.63
N PHE A 83 14.63 -7.71 -14.20
CA PHE A 83 13.22 -7.32 -14.11
C PHE A 83 13.02 -5.88 -14.56
N THR A 84 11.80 -5.54 -14.87
CA THR A 84 11.38 -4.16 -15.11
C THR A 84 10.24 -3.82 -14.16
N GLN A 85 10.26 -2.58 -13.66
CA GLN A 85 9.23 -2.07 -12.73
C GLN A 85 8.46 -0.93 -13.38
N ALA A 86 7.15 -0.92 -13.23
CA ALA A 86 6.28 0.14 -13.72
C ALA A 86 5.30 0.60 -12.61
N PRO A 87 5.37 1.86 -12.15
CA PRO A 87 6.36 2.89 -12.49
C PRO A 87 7.77 2.55 -11.97
N PRO A 88 8.84 3.09 -12.59
CA PRO A 88 10.20 2.87 -12.13
C PRO A 88 10.51 3.65 -10.86
N GLY A 89 11.50 3.18 -10.08
CA GLY A 89 11.99 3.86 -8.87
C GLY A 89 11.42 3.31 -7.57
N ALA A 90 11.53 4.09 -6.49
CA ALA A 90 11.04 3.67 -5.19
C ALA A 90 9.51 3.56 -5.16
N VAL A 91 9.03 2.52 -4.49
CA VAL A 91 7.60 2.25 -4.30
C VAL A 91 7.15 2.99 -3.04
N ALA A 92 6.33 4.01 -3.22
CA ALA A 92 5.80 4.77 -2.10
C ALA A 92 4.82 3.91 -1.29
N ARG A 93 4.70 4.21 0.00
CA ARG A 93 3.75 3.53 0.90
C ARG A 93 2.33 3.54 0.33
N GLY A 94 1.68 2.38 0.36
CA GLY A 94 0.30 2.20 -0.11
C GLY A 94 0.15 2.15 -1.64
N THR A 95 1.23 2.38 -2.41
CA THR A 95 1.17 2.30 -3.87
C THR A 95 1.44 0.88 -4.37
N ALA A 96 0.84 0.54 -5.50
CA ALA A 96 1.08 -0.73 -6.18
C ALA A 96 1.90 -0.50 -7.44
N VAL A 97 2.81 -1.43 -7.72
CA VAL A 97 3.67 -1.41 -8.91
C VAL A 97 3.68 -2.78 -9.58
N TRP A 98 3.82 -2.78 -10.90
CA TRP A 98 4.04 -3.98 -11.66
C TRP A 98 5.52 -4.32 -11.73
N VAL A 99 5.88 -5.54 -11.38
CA VAL A 99 7.20 -6.14 -11.58
C VAL A 99 7.06 -7.19 -12.67
N ARG A 100 7.82 -7.04 -13.75
CA ARG A 100 7.83 -7.97 -14.88
C ARG A 100 9.18 -8.67 -14.96
N ILE A 101 9.14 -9.99 -15.00
CA ILE A 101 10.30 -10.87 -14.98
C ILE A 101 10.23 -11.72 -16.25
N PRO A 102 11.17 -11.59 -17.19
CA PRO A 102 11.17 -12.38 -18.44
C PRO A 102 11.65 -13.82 -18.16
N TYR A 103 10.94 -14.52 -17.31
CA TYR A 103 11.24 -15.88 -16.89
C TYR A 103 10.48 -16.90 -17.73
N PRO A 104 11.14 -17.90 -18.34
CA PRO A 104 10.51 -18.93 -19.13
C PRO A 104 9.88 -20.01 -18.22
N TRP A 105 8.76 -19.68 -17.60
CA TRP A 105 8.03 -20.60 -16.72
C TRP A 105 7.47 -21.80 -17.47
N VAL A 106 7.33 -22.94 -16.79
CA VAL A 106 6.84 -24.20 -17.35
C VAL A 106 5.42 -24.49 -16.82
N LEU A 107 4.55 -24.90 -17.73
CA LEU A 107 3.15 -25.22 -17.40
C LEU A 107 3.07 -26.36 -16.37
N GLY A 108 2.34 -26.11 -15.29
CA GLY A 108 2.10 -27.09 -14.24
C GLY A 108 3.17 -27.18 -13.16
N GLU A 109 4.30 -26.49 -13.33
CA GLU A 109 5.35 -26.44 -12.32
C GLU A 109 5.06 -25.38 -11.24
N ALA A 110 5.64 -25.60 -10.07
CA ALA A 110 5.66 -24.61 -9.00
C ALA A 110 6.87 -23.70 -9.15
N HIS A 111 6.69 -22.40 -8.94
CA HIS A 111 7.78 -21.44 -8.96
C HIS A 111 7.75 -20.57 -7.72
N ARG A 112 8.94 -20.27 -7.17
CA ARG A 112 9.12 -19.34 -6.06
C ARG A 112 9.72 -18.04 -6.55
N VAL A 113 9.05 -16.94 -6.33
CA VAL A 113 9.55 -15.61 -6.66
C VAL A 113 9.93 -14.90 -5.37
N ALA A 114 11.17 -14.44 -5.26
CA ALA A 114 11.66 -13.64 -4.15
C ALA A 114 11.98 -12.22 -4.64
N LEU A 115 11.36 -11.23 -4.01
CA LEU A 115 11.61 -9.81 -4.25
C LEU A 115 12.50 -9.30 -3.11
N LEU A 116 13.68 -8.81 -3.44
CA LEU A 116 14.64 -8.31 -2.46
C LEU A 116 14.63 -6.78 -2.48
N SER A 117 14.48 -6.18 -1.29
CA SER A 117 14.61 -4.75 -1.13
C SER A 117 16.07 -4.31 -1.10
N ASN A 118 16.31 -3.01 -1.25
CA ASN A 118 17.64 -2.41 -1.11
C ASN A 118 18.23 -2.51 0.31
N THR A 119 17.39 -2.79 1.32
CA THR A 119 17.84 -3.06 2.71
C THR A 119 18.19 -4.53 2.94
N GLY A 120 17.94 -5.41 1.97
CA GLY A 120 18.18 -6.85 2.05
C GLY A 120 17.02 -7.68 2.57
N THR A 121 15.83 -7.07 2.76
CA THR A 121 14.63 -7.82 3.13
C THR A 121 14.10 -8.59 1.92
N ALA A 122 13.85 -9.88 2.08
CA ALA A 122 13.29 -10.74 1.04
C ALA A 122 11.77 -10.95 1.28
N PHE A 123 10.99 -10.81 0.21
CA PHE A 123 9.55 -11.08 0.17
C PHE A 123 9.31 -12.22 -0.80
N GLU A 124 8.91 -13.37 -0.26
CA GLU A 124 8.69 -14.57 -1.06
C GLU A 124 7.23 -14.71 -1.46
N HIS A 125 7.01 -15.15 -2.69
CA HIS A 125 5.71 -15.48 -3.25
C HIS A 125 5.80 -16.80 -3.99
N GLU A 126 4.98 -17.76 -3.62
CA GLU A 126 4.90 -19.06 -4.26
C GLU A 126 3.77 -19.10 -5.30
N ILE A 127 4.11 -19.54 -6.49
CA ILE A 127 3.18 -19.90 -7.56
C ILE A 127 3.08 -21.42 -7.55
N ALA A 128 2.10 -21.94 -6.82
CA ALA A 128 1.98 -23.38 -6.59
C ALA A 128 1.80 -24.20 -7.87
N VAL A 129 1.10 -23.65 -8.85
CA VAL A 129 0.91 -24.27 -10.18
C VAL A 129 0.92 -23.18 -11.24
N ALA A 130 1.91 -23.21 -12.11
CA ALA A 130 2.00 -22.25 -13.20
C ALA A 130 0.99 -22.57 -14.29
N VAL A 131 0.00 -21.68 -14.46
CA VAL A 131 -1.00 -21.76 -15.53
C VAL A 131 -1.09 -20.41 -16.25
N PRO A 132 -1.26 -20.37 -17.58
CA PRO A 132 -1.37 -19.12 -18.30
C PRO A 132 -2.60 -18.36 -17.82
N THR A 133 -2.42 -17.09 -17.50
CA THR A 133 -3.53 -16.23 -17.08
C THR A 133 -4.42 -15.90 -18.29
N PRO A 134 -5.73 -16.19 -18.23
CA PRO A 134 -6.63 -15.91 -19.34
C PRO A 134 -6.64 -14.42 -19.68
N LYS A 135 -6.41 -14.08 -20.93
CA LYS A 135 -6.57 -12.70 -21.42
C LYS A 135 -8.07 -12.39 -21.50
N ALA A 136 -8.52 -11.32 -20.87
CA ALA A 136 -9.90 -10.89 -21.01
C ALA A 136 -10.17 -10.55 -22.48
N THR A 137 -11.05 -11.31 -23.11
CA THR A 137 -11.45 -11.06 -24.51
C THR A 137 -12.32 -9.80 -24.56
N ALA A 138 -12.12 -8.96 -25.56
CA ALA A 138 -12.89 -7.71 -25.74
C ALA A 138 -14.42 -7.94 -25.69
N GLY A 139 -14.89 -9.13 -26.11
CA GLY A 139 -16.27 -9.55 -25.98
C GLY A 139 -16.76 -9.72 -24.54
N GLN A 140 -15.93 -10.27 -23.64
CA GLN A 140 -16.28 -10.43 -22.23
C GLN A 140 -16.39 -9.07 -21.52
N LEU A 141 -15.49 -8.14 -21.81
CA LEU A 141 -15.57 -6.77 -21.30
C LEU A 141 -16.83 -6.04 -21.75
N ARG A 142 -17.25 -6.23 -23.01
CA ARG A 142 -18.50 -5.66 -23.53
C ARG A 142 -19.74 -6.24 -22.86
N ILE A 143 -19.79 -7.55 -22.64
CA ILE A 143 -20.90 -8.22 -21.94
C ILE A 143 -20.99 -7.75 -20.50
N GLN A 144 -19.87 -7.68 -19.78
CA GLN A 144 -19.85 -7.19 -18.39
C GLN A 144 -20.26 -5.71 -18.28
N ALA A 145 -19.82 -4.85 -19.20
CA ALA A 145 -20.25 -3.46 -19.27
C ALA A 145 -21.75 -3.33 -19.55
N LEU A 146 -22.29 -4.17 -20.43
CA LEU A 146 -23.70 -4.17 -20.81
C LEU A 146 -24.59 -4.67 -19.65
N VAL A 147 -24.20 -5.75 -18.99
CA VAL A 147 -24.87 -6.26 -17.79
C VAL A 147 -24.81 -5.25 -16.65
N GLY A 148 -23.68 -4.60 -16.41
CA GLY A 148 -23.54 -3.55 -15.41
C GLY A 148 -24.43 -2.34 -15.69
N ALA A 149 -24.55 -1.92 -16.95
CA ALA A 149 -25.44 -0.84 -17.36
C ALA A 149 -26.92 -1.19 -17.16
N ILE A 150 -27.32 -2.42 -17.52
CA ILE A 150 -28.71 -2.86 -17.34
C ILE A 150 -29.07 -2.95 -15.86
N VAL A 151 -28.21 -3.55 -15.03
CA VAL A 151 -28.43 -3.67 -13.58
C VAL A 151 -28.43 -2.31 -12.90
N GLY A 152 -27.57 -1.37 -13.33
CA GLY A 152 -27.52 -0.02 -12.79
C GLY A 152 -28.70 0.86 -13.17
N LEU A 153 -29.34 0.62 -14.33
CA LEU A 153 -30.51 1.38 -14.77
C LEU A 153 -31.86 0.85 -14.22
N LEU A 154 -31.91 -0.39 -13.78
CA LEU A 154 -33.12 -1.01 -13.23
C LEU A 154 -33.74 -0.22 -12.06
N PRO A 155 -33.00 0.20 -11.03
CA PRO A 155 -33.58 0.98 -9.92
C PRO A 155 -34.05 2.37 -10.34
N VAL A 156 -33.42 2.99 -11.35
CA VAL A 156 -33.84 4.29 -11.87
C VAL A 156 -35.15 4.17 -12.64
N ALA A 157 -35.31 3.13 -13.45
CA ALA A 157 -36.54 2.87 -14.20
C ALA A 157 -37.72 2.55 -13.28
N LEU A 158 -37.48 1.79 -12.20
CA LEU A 158 -38.48 1.49 -11.18
C LEU A 158 -38.86 2.71 -10.33
N GLY A 159 -37.91 3.59 -10.03
CA GLY A 159 -38.16 4.83 -9.28
C GLY A 159 -38.95 5.90 -10.04
N LEU A 160 -39.02 5.81 -11.38
CA LEU A 160 -39.82 6.71 -12.22
C LEU A 160 -41.29 6.23 -12.42
N MET A 161 -41.61 4.99 -11.99
CA MET A 161 -42.95 4.42 -12.10
C MET A 161 -43.80 4.58 -10.83
N PHE A 162 -43.23 5.16 -9.78
CA PHE A 162 -43.93 5.53 -8.53
C PHE A 162 -43.72 7.03 -8.23
#